data_eeed2f0763984eb69350e397e9f7bb73
#
_entry.id   eeed2f0763984eb69350e397e9f7bb73
#
_cell.length_a   1.000
_cell.length_b   1.000
_cell.length_c   1.000
_cell.angle_alpha   90.00
_cell.angle_beta   90.00
_cell.angle_gamma   90.00
#
_symmetry.space_group_name_H-M   'P 1'
#
loop_
_entity.id
_entity.type
_entity.pdbx_description
1 polymer ?
#
loop_
_entity_poly.entity_id
_entity_poly.type
_entity_poly.pdbx_seq_one_letter_code
_entity_poly.pdbx_strand_id
1 'polypeptide(L)'
;MGMSIAGGFEMYIQDRTGGNIQELEKIVNQIIAKAKDRPELMGVRSSLAANIPQYKIDVNVPKAKAKGVAVNDIYNTLNATFGSFYVNDFSLYGRTYKVNLQAESEYRKSADDLKFVFVKGNNDELLPISSFVNIKKVVGADLIERFNLFQAAKVSGQPSLGYSSGDALKAIEEVSNEILPAGYTISWVGTAYQEKQISSSSSTAFIFGLVLLFLILAALYGKWLLPISVVLAVPFAMFGAILATLLRGLENDIYFQIGLLVLAGLAAKNAILIVEFALQKQKEGFGLMDAAFEAAKIRLRPIIMTSLAFTLGTVPLAISNGAECGITQGFNAG
;
A
#
# COMPACT_ATOMS: atom_id res chain seq x y z
N MET A 1 7.79 3.24 -5.91
CA MET A 1 7.15 2.53 -4.79
C MET A 1 5.81 2.06 -5.31
N GLY A 2 5.63 0.72 -5.46
CA GLY A 2 4.38 0.17 -5.98
C GLY A 2 3.27 0.35 -4.95
N MET A 3 2.14 0.90 -5.39
CA MET A 3 0.91 0.86 -4.60
C MET A 3 0.48 -0.60 -4.47
N SER A 4 0.03 -1.00 -3.28
CA SER A 4 -0.50 -2.33 -3.05
C SER A 4 -1.66 -2.60 -4.02
N ILE A 5 -1.58 -3.67 -4.79
CA ILE A 5 -2.55 -4.02 -5.84
C ILE A 5 -3.87 -4.57 -5.26
N ALA A 6 -3.89 -4.88 -3.99
CA ALA A 6 -5.10 -5.31 -3.28
C ALA A 6 -5.44 -4.28 -2.22
N GLY A 7 -6.68 -3.84 -2.14
CA GLY A 7 -7.20 -2.84 -1.19
C GLY A 7 -7.05 -3.24 0.28
N GLY A 8 -5.84 -3.60 0.69
CA GLY A 8 -5.46 -4.03 2.02
C GLY A 8 -4.53 -3.03 2.70
N PHE A 9 -4.21 -3.31 3.96
CA PHE A 9 -3.23 -2.56 4.70
C PHE A 9 -1.86 -3.25 4.74
N GLU A 10 -0.82 -2.43 4.83
CA GLU A 10 0.55 -2.86 5.05
C GLU A 10 1.18 -2.03 6.17
N MET A 11 1.84 -2.70 7.10
CA MET A 11 2.58 -2.06 8.18
C MET A 11 3.86 -2.81 8.49
N TYR A 12 4.83 -2.13 9.06
CA TYR A 12 6.03 -2.71 9.66
C TYR A 12 5.95 -2.63 11.18
N ILE A 13 6.21 -3.75 11.83
CA ILE A 13 6.47 -3.79 13.26
C ILE A 13 7.98 -3.71 13.43
N GLN A 14 8.46 -2.61 13.99
CA GLN A 14 9.88 -2.32 14.17
C GLN A 14 10.33 -2.72 15.58
N ASP A 15 11.45 -3.41 15.66
CA ASP A 15 12.18 -3.61 16.91
C ASP A 15 13.25 -2.51 17.07
N ARG A 16 13.04 -1.63 18.02
CA ARG A 16 14.00 -0.56 18.36
C ARG A 16 14.92 -0.94 19.51
N THR A 17 14.74 -2.12 20.10
CA THR A 17 15.56 -2.61 21.20
C THR A 17 16.84 -3.26 20.69
N GLY A 18 16.89 -3.67 19.42
CA GLY A 18 17.98 -4.47 18.86
C GLY A 18 17.98 -5.91 19.35
N GLY A 19 16.81 -6.41 19.73
CA GLY A 19 16.60 -7.76 20.25
C GLY A 19 16.77 -8.87 19.21
N ASN A 20 16.35 -10.06 19.57
CA ASN A 20 16.46 -11.24 18.71
C ASN A 20 15.30 -11.30 17.71
N ILE A 21 15.60 -11.67 16.46
CA ILE A 21 14.60 -11.81 15.40
C ILE A 21 13.49 -12.83 15.74
N GLN A 22 13.79 -13.85 16.56
CA GLN A 22 12.82 -14.82 17.03
C GLN A 22 11.79 -14.20 17.99
N GLU A 23 12.19 -13.20 18.78
CA GLU A 23 11.26 -12.47 19.65
C GLU A 23 10.30 -11.63 18.82
N LEU A 24 10.83 -10.96 17.79
CA LEU A 24 10.01 -10.20 16.85
C LEU A 24 8.99 -11.11 16.15
N GLU A 25 9.41 -12.30 15.67
CA GLU A 25 8.50 -13.28 15.06
C GLU A 25 7.40 -13.73 16.05
N LYS A 26 7.77 -13.99 17.30
CA LYS A 26 6.80 -14.39 18.34
C LYS A 26 5.74 -13.32 18.57
N ILE A 27 6.15 -12.07 18.69
CA ILE A 27 5.23 -10.93 18.86
C ILE A 27 4.31 -10.78 17.64
N VAL A 28 4.88 -10.85 16.44
CA VAL A 28 4.13 -10.76 15.17
C VAL A 28 3.10 -11.89 15.08
N ASN A 29 3.48 -13.11 15.43
CA ASN A 29 2.57 -14.26 15.43
C ASN A 29 1.44 -14.12 16.46
N GLN A 30 1.69 -13.50 17.61
CA GLN A 30 0.65 -13.18 18.60
C GLN A 30 -0.34 -12.15 18.03
N ILE A 31 0.15 -11.11 17.35
CA ILE A 31 -0.69 -10.11 16.68
C ILE A 31 -1.55 -10.78 15.60
N ILE A 32 -0.95 -11.62 14.76
CA ILE A 32 -1.68 -12.35 13.70
C ILE A 32 -2.73 -13.29 14.30
N ALA A 33 -2.41 -13.99 15.38
CA ALA A 33 -3.35 -14.89 16.05
C ALA A 33 -4.56 -14.12 16.59
N LYS A 34 -4.34 -12.99 17.28
CA LYS A 34 -5.42 -12.17 17.81
C LYS A 34 -6.19 -11.40 16.73
N ALA A 35 -5.52 -11.03 15.65
CA ALA A 35 -6.16 -10.40 14.50
C ALA A 35 -7.17 -11.31 13.78
N LYS A 36 -6.99 -12.64 13.86
CA LYS A 36 -7.96 -13.62 13.32
C LYS A 36 -9.30 -13.63 14.05
N ASP A 37 -9.31 -13.21 15.32
CA ASP A 37 -10.53 -13.16 16.13
C ASP A 37 -11.34 -11.88 15.86
N ARG A 38 -10.80 -10.95 15.08
CA ARG A 38 -11.46 -9.69 14.74
C ARG A 38 -12.25 -9.81 13.44
N PRO A 39 -13.57 -9.56 13.47
CA PRO A 39 -14.42 -9.69 12.28
C PRO A 39 -14.08 -8.68 11.17
N GLU A 40 -13.43 -7.57 11.51
CA GLU A 40 -13.03 -6.52 10.58
C GLU A 40 -11.83 -6.91 9.70
N LEU A 41 -11.07 -7.94 10.11
CA LEU A 41 -9.78 -8.31 9.52
C LEU A 41 -9.84 -9.63 8.79
N MET A 42 -9.27 -9.70 7.58
CA MET A 42 -9.14 -10.91 6.79
C MET A 42 -7.73 -11.06 6.23
N GLY A 43 -7.23 -12.31 6.22
CA GLY A 43 -5.96 -12.65 5.55
C GLY A 43 -4.72 -12.00 6.16
N VAL A 44 -4.73 -11.68 7.46
CA VAL A 44 -3.57 -11.08 8.14
C VAL A 44 -2.41 -12.06 8.15
N ARG A 45 -1.26 -11.63 7.59
CA ARG A 45 -0.06 -12.46 7.44
C ARG A 45 1.21 -11.62 7.56
N SER A 46 2.32 -12.27 7.88
CA SER A 46 3.66 -11.69 7.87
C SER A 46 4.56 -12.38 6.87
N SER A 47 5.55 -11.65 6.35
CA SER A 47 6.65 -12.19 5.55
C SER A 47 7.80 -12.74 6.42
N LEU A 48 7.82 -12.41 7.73
CA LEU A 48 8.88 -12.84 8.63
C LEU A 48 8.72 -14.32 9.00
N ALA A 49 9.73 -15.11 8.67
CA ALA A 49 9.90 -16.49 9.11
C ALA A 49 11.30 -16.63 9.70
N ALA A 50 11.41 -16.64 11.03
CA ALA A 50 12.70 -16.69 11.74
C ALA A 50 13.10 -18.10 12.21
N ASN A 51 12.21 -19.09 12.04
CA ASN A 51 12.41 -20.45 12.48
C ASN A 51 12.65 -21.44 11.33
N ILE A 52 13.40 -21.01 10.31
CA ILE A 52 13.72 -21.87 9.16
C ILE A 52 14.99 -22.67 9.46
N PRO A 53 14.94 -24.02 9.31
CA PRO A 53 16.12 -24.84 9.43
C PRO A 53 17.15 -24.48 8.35
N GLN A 54 18.37 -24.21 8.76
CA GLN A 54 19.46 -23.81 7.89
C GLN A 54 20.73 -24.62 8.22
N TYR A 55 21.66 -24.68 7.28
CA TYR A 55 23.00 -25.21 7.51
C TYR A 55 24.01 -24.05 7.56
N LYS A 56 24.66 -23.89 8.70
CA LYS A 56 25.79 -22.98 8.84
C LYS A 56 27.06 -23.72 8.51
N ILE A 57 27.82 -23.21 7.53
CA ILE A 57 29.08 -23.76 7.09
C ILE A 57 30.20 -22.87 7.65
N ASP A 58 30.98 -23.40 8.56
CA ASP A 58 32.17 -22.75 9.12
C ASP A 58 33.42 -23.27 8.42
N VAL A 59 34.15 -22.40 7.72
CA VAL A 59 35.39 -22.78 7.01
C VAL A 59 36.58 -22.71 7.95
N ASN A 60 37.40 -23.79 8.02
CA ASN A 60 38.66 -23.81 8.73
C ASN A 60 39.74 -23.15 7.89
N VAL A 61 39.87 -21.83 8.01
CA VAL A 61 40.79 -21.00 7.25
C VAL A 61 42.26 -21.39 7.46
N PRO A 62 42.76 -21.65 8.71
CA PRO A 62 44.13 -22.10 8.92
C PRO A 62 44.44 -23.39 8.17
N LYS A 63 43.54 -24.38 8.20
CA LYS A 63 43.72 -25.66 7.50
C LYS A 63 43.73 -25.51 5.98
N ALA A 64 42.81 -24.65 5.44
CA ALA A 64 42.78 -24.36 4.01
C ALA A 64 44.10 -23.72 3.54
N LYS A 65 44.59 -22.70 4.25
CA LYS A 65 45.85 -22.04 3.94
C LYS A 65 47.04 -22.98 4.00
N ALA A 66 47.11 -23.86 5.01
CA ALA A 66 48.21 -24.85 5.15
C ALA A 66 48.28 -25.84 3.98
N LYS A 67 47.13 -26.11 3.33
CA LYS A 67 47.05 -26.97 2.13
C LYS A 67 47.08 -26.17 0.81
N GLY A 68 47.30 -24.86 0.88
CA GLY A 68 47.36 -23.98 -0.28
C GLY A 68 46.03 -23.81 -1.03
N VAL A 69 44.91 -24.02 -0.31
CA VAL A 69 43.56 -23.79 -0.87
C VAL A 69 43.16 -22.36 -0.60
N ALA A 70 42.79 -21.64 -1.65
CA ALA A 70 42.24 -20.30 -1.49
C ALA A 70 40.86 -20.37 -0.86
N VAL A 71 40.64 -19.57 0.17
CA VAL A 71 39.35 -19.54 0.89
C VAL A 71 38.19 -19.13 -0.03
N ASN A 72 38.44 -18.22 -0.97
CA ASN A 72 37.46 -17.81 -1.97
C ASN A 72 37.05 -18.97 -2.87
N ASP A 73 37.94 -19.87 -3.23
CA ASP A 73 37.59 -21.02 -4.06
C ASP A 73 36.67 -21.99 -3.31
N ILE A 74 36.84 -22.13 -2.00
CA ILE A 74 35.94 -22.91 -1.16
C ILE A 74 34.53 -22.30 -1.21
N TYR A 75 34.40 -20.99 -0.98
CA TYR A 75 33.10 -20.32 -1.01
C TYR A 75 32.45 -20.31 -2.40
N ASN A 76 33.25 -20.08 -3.45
CA ASN A 76 32.74 -20.09 -4.82
C ASN A 76 32.23 -21.49 -5.21
N THR A 77 33.00 -22.54 -4.85
CA THR A 77 32.61 -23.93 -5.13
C THR A 77 31.36 -24.34 -4.34
N LEU A 78 31.26 -23.95 -3.07
CA LEU A 78 30.03 -24.16 -2.26
C LEU A 78 28.84 -23.43 -2.85
N ASN A 79 29.03 -22.20 -3.28
CA ASN A 79 27.99 -21.40 -3.90
C ASN A 79 27.55 -21.99 -5.25
N ALA A 80 28.48 -22.45 -6.08
CA ALA A 80 28.22 -23.11 -7.35
C ALA A 80 27.56 -24.49 -7.20
N THR A 81 27.76 -25.18 -6.08
CA THR A 81 27.22 -26.52 -5.85
C THR A 81 25.84 -26.44 -5.15
N PHE A 82 25.80 -25.84 -3.96
CA PHE A 82 24.61 -25.82 -3.09
C PHE A 82 23.77 -24.55 -3.19
N GLY A 83 24.38 -23.46 -3.62
CA GLY A 83 23.72 -22.17 -3.83
C GLY A 83 23.31 -21.95 -5.28
N SER A 84 23.50 -20.72 -5.73
CA SER A 84 23.34 -20.31 -7.12
C SER A 84 24.44 -19.31 -7.43
N PHE A 85 25.46 -19.74 -8.17
CA PHE A 85 26.59 -18.90 -8.52
C PHE A 85 26.29 -18.13 -9.79
N TYR A 86 26.16 -16.82 -9.67
CA TYR A 86 26.01 -15.93 -10.81
C TYR A 86 27.33 -15.82 -11.58
N VAL A 87 27.31 -16.18 -12.85
CA VAL A 87 28.47 -16.16 -13.73
C VAL A 87 28.54 -14.88 -14.56
N ASN A 88 27.46 -14.61 -15.32
CA ASN A 88 27.38 -13.47 -16.22
C ASN A 88 25.95 -13.28 -16.74
N ASP A 89 25.75 -12.19 -17.49
CA ASP A 89 24.52 -11.94 -18.25
C ASP A 89 24.79 -12.10 -19.76
N PHE A 90 23.78 -12.53 -20.50
CA PHE A 90 23.79 -12.45 -21.97
C PHE A 90 22.47 -11.85 -22.49
N SER A 91 22.56 -11.12 -23.60
CA SER A 91 21.40 -10.52 -24.23
C SER A 91 20.97 -11.33 -25.46
N LEU A 92 19.70 -11.73 -25.50
CA LEU A 92 19.10 -12.46 -26.61
C LEU A 92 17.70 -11.90 -26.88
N TYR A 93 17.39 -11.60 -28.12
CA TYR A 93 16.09 -11.05 -28.56
C TYR A 93 15.64 -9.81 -27.77
N GLY A 94 16.60 -8.90 -27.45
CA GLY A 94 16.30 -7.67 -26.72
C GLY A 94 16.00 -7.84 -25.22
N ARG A 95 16.25 -9.03 -24.67
CA ARG A 95 16.14 -9.32 -23.21
C ARG A 95 17.48 -9.77 -22.67
N THR A 96 17.76 -9.37 -21.44
CA THR A 96 18.95 -9.79 -20.70
C THR A 96 18.63 -11.01 -19.84
N TYR A 97 19.41 -12.07 -20.00
CA TYR A 97 19.29 -13.32 -19.26
C TYR A 97 20.49 -13.50 -18.34
N LYS A 98 20.23 -13.92 -17.11
CA LYS A 98 21.28 -14.25 -16.13
C LYS A 98 21.74 -15.69 -16.29
N VAL A 99 23.04 -15.89 -16.31
CA VAL A 99 23.65 -17.23 -16.29
C VAL A 99 24.00 -17.57 -14.86
N ASN A 100 23.30 -18.53 -14.30
CA ASN A 100 23.57 -19.06 -12.96
C ASN A 100 24.05 -20.50 -13.06
N LEU A 101 25.12 -20.80 -12.33
CA LEU A 101 25.68 -22.14 -12.20
C LEU A 101 25.23 -22.77 -10.89
N GLN A 102 24.71 -23.98 -10.94
CA GLN A 102 24.29 -24.76 -9.79
C GLN A 102 24.43 -26.26 -10.10
N ALA A 103 24.78 -27.06 -9.10
CA ALA A 103 24.79 -28.50 -9.26
C ALA A 103 23.36 -29.06 -9.45
N GLU A 104 23.24 -30.18 -10.13
CA GLU A 104 21.93 -30.87 -10.25
C GLU A 104 21.42 -31.32 -8.87
N SER A 105 20.09 -31.42 -8.78
CA SER A 105 19.43 -31.68 -7.49
C SER A 105 19.86 -32.99 -6.83
N GLU A 106 20.35 -33.97 -7.63
CA GLU A 106 20.83 -35.24 -7.12
C GLU A 106 22.08 -35.14 -6.28
N TYR A 107 22.97 -34.15 -6.57
CA TYR A 107 24.27 -33.95 -5.92
C TYR A 107 24.22 -32.91 -4.80
N ARG A 108 23.03 -32.42 -4.41
CA ARG A 108 22.82 -31.42 -3.35
C ARG A 108 21.61 -31.67 -2.44
N LYS A 109 21.24 -32.95 -2.29
CA LYS A 109 20.06 -33.36 -1.47
C LYS A 109 20.36 -33.28 0.03
N SER A 110 21.58 -33.53 0.42
CA SER A 110 21.96 -33.61 1.82
C SER A 110 23.33 -32.93 2.10
N ALA A 111 23.57 -32.61 3.38
CA ALA A 111 24.86 -32.10 3.79
C ALA A 111 26.02 -33.12 3.58
N ASP A 112 25.71 -34.40 3.48
CA ASP A 112 26.67 -35.45 3.23
C ASP A 112 27.24 -35.42 1.80
N ASP A 113 26.53 -34.81 0.86
CA ASP A 113 26.94 -34.68 -0.55
C ASP A 113 28.20 -33.79 -0.70
N LEU A 114 28.54 -33.02 0.32
CA LEU A 114 29.78 -32.24 0.40
C LEU A 114 31.06 -33.13 0.26
N LYS A 115 30.96 -34.42 0.49
CA LYS A 115 32.08 -35.37 0.30
C LYS A 115 32.46 -35.50 -1.17
N PHE A 116 31.55 -35.23 -2.08
CA PHE A 116 31.75 -35.35 -3.52
C PHE A 116 32.18 -34.03 -4.17
N VAL A 117 32.35 -32.98 -3.39
CA VAL A 117 32.74 -31.66 -3.88
C VAL A 117 34.21 -31.43 -3.56
N PHE A 118 34.98 -31.03 -4.57
CA PHE A 118 36.42 -30.89 -4.46
C PHE A 118 36.86 -29.46 -4.80
N VAL A 119 37.98 -29.04 -4.19
CA VAL A 119 38.68 -27.79 -4.48
C VAL A 119 40.12 -28.09 -4.84
N LYS A 120 40.76 -27.23 -5.63
CA LYS A 120 42.16 -27.32 -5.98
C LYS A 120 43.04 -26.79 -4.83
N GLY A 121 44.02 -27.59 -4.43
CA GLY A 121 45.09 -27.18 -3.54
C GLY A 121 46.35 -26.81 -4.29
N ASN A 122 47.46 -26.72 -3.55
CA ASN A 122 48.80 -26.57 -4.16
C ASN A 122 49.09 -27.76 -5.09
N ASN A 123 49.79 -27.51 -6.19
CA ASN A 123 50.16 -28.52 -7.21
C ASN A 123 48.94 -29.17 -7.93
N ASP A 124 47.85 -28.49 -8.06
CA ASP A 124 46.63 -28.98 -8.74
C ASP A 124 45.96 -30.22 -8.08
N GLU A 125 46.32 -30.55 -6.86
CA GLU A 125 45.72 -31.65 -6.11
C GLU A 125 44.24 -31.34 -5.81
N LEU A 126 43.33 -32.29 -6.08
CA LEU A 126 41.93 -32.19 -5.76
C LEU A 126 41.69 -32.65 -4.33
N LEU A 127 41.25 -31.73 -3.48
CA LEU A 127 40.97 -31.95 -2.06
C LEU A 127 39.47 -31.86 -1.78
N PRO A 128 38.87 -32.80 -1.02
CA PRO A 128 37.48 -32.75 -0.70
C PRO A 128 37.16 -31.58 0.23
N ILE A 129 36.14 -30.79 -0.11
CA ILE A 129 35.71 -29.61 0.66
C ILE A 129 35.34 -29.97 2.11
N SER A 130 34.77 -31.15 2.31
CA SER A 130 34.42 -31.68 3.64
C SER A 130 35.58 -31.68 4.64
N SER A 131 36.82 -31.70 4.14
CA SER A 131 38.01 -31.62 5.00
C SER A 131 38.27 -30.23 5.59
N PHE A 132 37.68 -29.17 4.99
CA PHE A 132 37.94 -27.78 5.34
C PHE A 132 36.73 -27.09 5.98
N VAL A 133 35.55 -27.73 5.98
CA VAL A 133 34.31 -27.12 6.46
C VAL A 133 33.70 -27.94 7.60
N ASN A 134 33.06 -27.22 8.53
CA ASN A 134 32.25 -27.80 9.58
C ASN A 134 30.81 -27.35 9.39
N ILE A 135 29.89 -28.31 9.33
CA ILE A 135 28.48 -28.04 9.09
C ILE A 135 27.70 -28.15 10.40
N LYS A 136 26.93 -27.11 10.73
CA LYS A 136 26.03 -27.11 11.89
C LYS A 136 24.63 -26.82 11.42
N LYS A 137 23.67 -27.62 11.91
CA LYS A 137 22.26 -27.30 11.76
C LYS A 137 21.94 -26.15 12.69
N VAL A 138 21.37 -25.08 12.16
CA VAL A 138 20.95 -23.91 12.91
C VAL A 138 19.51 -23.56 12.51
N VAL A 139 18.86 -22.75 13.31
CA VAL A 139 17.56 -22.18 12.98
C VAL A 139 17.76 -20.67 12.85
N GLY A 140 17.25 -20.11 11.79
CA GLY A 140 17.43 -18.69 11.51
C GLY A 140 16.35 -18.13 10.59
N ALA A 141 16.41 -16.83 10.37
CA ALA A 141 15.52 -16.15 9.44
C ALA A 141 16.01 -16.32 7.99
N ASP A 142 15.09 -16.56 7.08
CA ASP A 142 15.37 -16.58 5.64
C ASP A 142 15.72 -15.18 5.13
N LEU A 143 14.91 -14.20 5.54
CA LEU A 143 15.09 -12.79 5.19
C LEU A 143 14.88 -11.93 6.43
N ILE A 144 15.83 -11.02 6.67
CA ILE A 144 15.72 -9.98 7.70
C ILE A 144 15.51 -8.65 7.01
N GLU A 145 14.30 -8.13 7.10
CA GLU A 145 13.97 -6.80 6.60
C GLU A 145 14.32 -5.73 7.64
N ARG A 146 14.70 -4.56 7.14
CA ARG A 146 14.89 -3.37 7.97
C ARG A 146 14.06 -2.22 7.44
N PHE A 147 13.37 -1.57 8.32
CA PHE A 147 12.63 -0.35 8.01
C PHE A 147 13.12 0.79 8.93
N ASN A 148 13.50 1.91 8.33
CA ASN A 148 14.15 3.03 9.05
C ASN A 148 15.36 2.58 9.90
N LEU A 149 16.19 1.68 9.36
CA LEU A 149 17.40 1.09 9.99
C LEU A 149 17.13 0.07 11.10
N PHE A 150 15.91 -0.03 11.62
CA PHE A 150 15.53 -1.02 12.65
C PHE A 150 15.12 -2.35 12.00
N GLN A 151 15.36 -3.45 12.69
CA GLN A 151 14.81 -4.74 12.29
C GLN A 151 13.28 -4.65 12.31
N ALA A 152 12.65 -5.14 11.26
CA ALA A 152 11.23 -4.98 11.10
C ALA A 152 10.59 -6.22 10.44
N ALA A 153 9.36 -6.49 10.83
CA ALA A 153 8.52 -7.50 10.20
C ALA A 153 7.38 -6.82 9.45
N LYS A 154 7.24 -7.14 8.18
CA LYS A 154 6.10 -6.68 7.38
C LYS A 154 4.87 -7.50 7.71
N VAL A 155 3.78 -6.82 8.04
CA VAL A 155 2.45 -7.40 8.26
C VAL A 155 1.50 -6.80 7.24
N SER A 156 0.75 -7.65 6.56
CA SER A 156 -0.25 -7.26 5.58
C SER A 156 -1.56 -7.98 5.83
N GLY A 157 -2.67 -7.33 5.52
CA GLY A 157 -4.01 -7.88 5.65
C GLY A 157 -5.01 -7.09 4.83
N GLN A 158 -6.25 -7.53 4.83
CA GLN A 158 -7.35 -6.92 4.09
C GLN A 158 -8.54 -6.69 5.02
N PRO A 159 -9.41 -5.70 4.73
CA PRO A 159 -10.70 -5.60 5.40
C PRO A 159 -11.56 -6.82 5.07
N SER A 160 -12.37 -7.28 6.02
CA SER A 160 -13.40 -8.29 5.77
C SER A 160 -14.55 -7.70 4.98
N LEU A 161 -15.33 -8.57 4.32
CA LEU A 161 -16.53 -8.15 3.60
C LEU A 161 -17.48 -7.36 4.52
N GLY A 162 -17.86 -6.16 4.08
CA GLY A 162 -18.74 -5.25 4.83
C GLY A 162 -18.04 -4.31 5.81
N TYR A 163 -16.71 -4.34 5.88
CA TYR A 163 -15.92 -3.41 6.68
C TYR A 163 -15.02 -2.54 5.80
N SER A 164 -14.86 -1.27 6.18
CA SER A 164 -14.01 -0.34 5.44
C SER A 164 -12.51 -0.56 5.73
N SER A 165 -11.64 -0.04 4.85
CA SER A 165 -10.20 -0.02 5.08
C SER A 165 -9.85 0.70 6.40
N GLY A 166 -10.57 1.79 6.71
CA GLY A 166 -10.40 2.53 7.96
C GLY A 166 -10.74 1.72 9.21
N ASP A 167 -11.76 0.85 9.15
CA ASP A 167 -12.11 -0.05 10.26
C ASP A 167 -11.04 -1.11 10.45
N ALA A 168 -10.52 -1.68 9.37
CA ALA A 168 -9.42 -2.64 9.42
C ALA A 168 -8.14 -2.02 9.99
N LEU A 169 -7.82 -0.77 9.60
CA LEU A 169 -6.67 -0.05 10.16
C LEU A 169 -6.79 0.20 11.65
N LYS A 170 -7.97 0.58 12.12
CA LYS A 170 -8.24 0.77 13.56
C LYS A 170 -8.15 -0.54 14.31
N ALA A 171 -8.78 -1.61 13.80
CA ALA A 171 -8.79 -2.92 14.42
C ALA A 171 -7.38 -3.50 14.59
N ILE A 172 -6.55 -3.44 13.54
CA ILE A 172 -5.17 -3.96 13.63
C ILE A 172 -4.28 -3.09 14.52
N GLU A 173 -4.53 -1.77 14.59
CA GLU A 173 -3.83 -0.87 15.48
C GLU A 173 -4.17 -1.15 16.95
N GLU A 174 -5.44 -1.36 17.27
CA GLU A 174 -5.90 -1.76 18.62
C GLU A 174 -5.25 -3.08 19.06
N VAL A 175 -5.32 -4.10 18.19
CA VAL A 175 -4.71 -5.41 18.47
C VAL A 175 -3.19 -5.28 18.66
N SER A 176 -2.54 -4.49 17.82
CA SER A 176 -1.10 -4.30 17.91
C SER A 176 -0.70 -3.54 19.17
N ASN A 177 -1.40 -2.46 19.53
CA ASN A 177 -1.11 -1.67 20.74
C ASN A 177 -1.32 -2.45 22.02
N GLU A 178 -2.22 -3.44 22.03
CA GLU A 178 -2.46 -4.30 23.20
C GLU A 178 -1.33 -5.33 23.40
N ILE A 179 -0.69 -5.78 22.32
CA ILE A 179 0.32 -6.86 22.37
C ILE A 179 1.75 -6.33 22.37
N LEU A 180 2.00 -5.18 21.72
CA LEU A 180 3.35 -4.67 21.55
C LEU A 180 3.98 -4.27 22.88
N PRO A 181 5.13 -4.85 23.24
CA PRO A 181 5.89 -4.41 24.41
C PRO A 181 6.61 -3.09 24.16
N ALA A 182 7.12 -2.48 25.24
CA ALA A 182 7.95 -1.29 25.14
C ALA A 182 9.16 -1.50 24.21
N GLY A 183 9.43 -0.55 23.34
CA GLY A 183 10.52 -0.62 22.35
C GLY A 183 10.13 -1.18 20.98
N TYR A 184 8.90 -1.66 20.82
CA TYR A 184 8.35 -2.02 19.51
C TYR A 184 7.39 -0.94 19.03
N THR A 185 7.43 -0.63 17.72
CA THR A 185 6.58 0.41 17.13
C THR A 185 6.01 -0.01 15.79
N ILE A 186 4.81 0.49 15.50
CA ILE A 186 4.16 0.32 14.20
C ILE A 186 4.59 1.44 13.28
N SER A 187 4.88 1.11 12.03
CA SER A 187 5.07 2.07 10.95
C SER A 187 4.21 1.68 9.76
N TRP A 188 3.29 2.55 9.41
CA TRP A 188 2.42 2.38 8.26
C TRP A 188 3.16 2.62 6.96
N VAL A 189 2.81 1.87 5.91
CA VAL A 189 3.39 2.01 4.57
C VAL A 189 2.31 1.91 3.50
N GLY A 190 2.66 2.32 2.27
CA GLY A 190 1.75 2.26 1.14
C GLY A 190 0.48 3.10 1.32
N THR A 191 -0.65 2.54 0.93
CA THR A 191 -1.97 3.18 1.00
C THR A 191 -2.43 3.42 2.44
N ALA A 192 -2.11 2.51 3.36
CA ALA A 192 -2.42 2.64 4.78
C ALA A 192 -1.79 3.90 5.43
N TYR A 193 -0.54 4.23 5.06
CA TYR A 193 0.11 5.46 5.49
C TYR A 193 -0.61 6.69 4.97
N GLN A 194 -0.98 6.68 3.67
CA GLN A 194 -1.70 7.79 3.06
C GLN A 194 -3.08 7.98 3.71
N GLU A 195 -3.81 6.91 3.95
CA GLU A 195 -5.13 6.95 4.59
C GLU A 195 -5.07 7.52 6.01
N LYS A 196 -4.10 7.08 6.80
CA LYS A 196 -3.85 7.62 8.15
C LYS A 196 -3.48 9.11 8.13
N GLN A 197 -2.67 9.54 7.18
CA GLN A 197 -2.25 10.94 7.06
C GLN A 197 -3.42 11.82 6.59
N ILE A 198 -4.24 11.35 5.66
CA ILE A 198 -5.38 12.09 5.13
C ILE A 198 -6.52 12.13 6.14
N SER A 199 -6.81 11.02 6.84
CA SER A 199 -7.90 10.98 7.83
C SER A 199 -7.73 12.00 8.95
N SER A 200 -6.48 12.35 9.29
CA SER A 200 -6.18 13.38 10.29
C SER A 200 -6.28 14.82 9.75
N SER A 201 -6.15 15.02 8.44
CA SER A 201 -6.03 16.36 7.82
C SER A 201 -7.20 16.74 6.93
N SER A 202 -7.97 15.77 6.43
CA SER A 202 -8.97 16.00 5.39
C SER A 202 -10.15 16.85 5.86
N SER A 203 -10.64 16.66 7.07
CA SER A 203 -11.73 17.47 7.62
C SER A 203 -11.35 18.94 7.78
N THR A 204 -10.13 19.21 8.22
CA THR A 204 -9.60 20.57 8.39
C THR A 204 -9.41 21.24 7.02
N ALA A 205 -8.85 20.53 6.04
CA ALA A 205 -8.67 21.04 4.68
C ALA A 205 -10.01 21.32 4.00
N PHE A 206 -11.02 20.45 4.20
CA PHE A 206 -12.38 20.65 3.65
C PHE A 206 -13.05 21.89 4.24
N ILE A 207 -13.03 22.06 5.58
CA ILE A 207 -13.60 23.23 6.25
C ILE A 207 -12.88 24.50 5.79
N PHE A 208 -11.54 24.48 5.75
CA PHE A 208 -10.75 25.62 5.29
C PHE A 208 -11.07 25.99 3.83
N GLY A 209 -11.18 24.99 2.94
CA GLY A 209 -11.58 25.19 1.54
C GLY A 209 -12.96 25.83 1.40
N LEU A 210 -13.92 25.40 2.23
CA LEU A 210 -15.28 25.94 2.23
C LEU A 210 -15.34 27.37 2.76
N VAL A 211 -14.57 27.67 3.82
CA VAL A 211 -14.41 29.04 4.36
C VAL A 211 -13.75 29.95 3.31
N LEU A 212 -12.71 29.49 2.65
CA LEU A 212 -12.01 30.26 1.62
C LEU A 212 -12.92 30.52 0.42
N LEU A 213 -13.69 29.53 -0.03
CA LEU A 213 -14.71 29.69 -1.07
C LEU A 213 -15.75 30.76 -0.66
N PHE A 214 -16.24 30.69 0.56
CA PHE A 214 -17.20 31.67 1.10
C PHE A 214 -16.61 33.10 1.09
N LEU A 215 -15.38 33.27 1.55
CA LEU A 215 -14.70 34.57 1.59
C LEU A 215 -14.47 35.15 0.20
N ILE A 216 -14.03 34.34 -0.76
CA ILE A 216 -13.85 34.74 -2.16
C ILE A 216 -15.18 35.21 -2.75
N LEU A 217 -16.26 34.46 -2.53
CA LEU A 217 -17.58 34.83 -3.01
C LEU A 217 -18.12 36.07 -2.34
N ALA A 218 -17.87 36.24 -1.03
CA ALA A 218 -18.27 37.46 -0.29
C ALA A 218 -17.55 38.70 -0.83
N ALA A 219 -16.26 38.56 -1.16
CA ALA A 219 -15.48 39.63 -1.79
C ALA A 219 -15.96 39.96 -3.21
N LEU A 220 -16.31 38.93 -3.99
CA LEU A 220 -16.79 39.09 -5.35
C LEU A 220 -18.15 39.79 -5.42
N TYR A 221 -19.09 39.38 -4.55
CA TYR A 221 -20.47 39.91 -4.57
C TYR A 221 -20.66 41.17 -3.71
N GLY A 222 -19.71 41.53 -2.85
CA GLY A 222 -19.82 42.65 -1.92
C GLY A 222 -20.97 42.53 -0.93
N LYS A 223 -21.54 41.34 -0.72
CA LYS A 223 -22.66 41.03 0.17
C LYS A 223 -22.44 39.68 0.84
N TRP A 224 -22.78 39.55 2.12
CA TRP A 224 -22.57 38.35 2.92
C TRP A 224 -23.65 37.25 2.71
N LEU A 225 -24.87 37.66 2.30
CA LEU A 225 -26.02 36.73 2.14
C LEU A 225 -25.94 35.89 0.86
N LEU A 226 -25.33 36.40 -0.21
CA LEU A 226 -25.30 35.72 -1.50
C LEU A 226 -24.38 34.48 -1.49
N PRO A 227 -23.20 34.52 -0.89
CA PRO A 227 -22.33 33.33 -0.76
C PRO A 227 -23.00 32.18 0.01
N ILE A 228 -23.85 32.48 0.99
CA ILE A 228 -24.59 31.46 1.75
C ILE A 228 -25.48 30.63 0.82
N SER A 229 -26.16 31.26 -0.16
CA SER A 229 -26.99 30.54 -1.12
C SER A 229 -26.19 29.57 -2.00
N VAL A 230 -24.94 29.92 -2.33
CA VAL A 230 -24.05 29.05 -3.08
C VAL A 230 -23.52 27.88 -2.23
N VAL A 231 -23.11 28.18 -1.00
CA VAL A 231 -22.62 27.16 -0.07
C VAL A 231 -23.70 26.14 0.29
N LEU A 232 -24.98 26.59 0.35
CA LEU A 232 -26.13 25.71 0.63
C LEU A 232 -26.36 24.65 -0.46
N ALA A 233 -25.84 24.83 -1.66
CA ALA A 233 -25.91 23.82 -2.72
C ALA A 233 -24.96 22.62 -2.49
N VAL A 234 -23.86 22.82 -1.76
CA VAL A 234 -22.84 21.78 -1.50
C VAL A 234 -23.41 20.58 -0.73
N PRO A 235 -24.20 20.74 0.36
CA PRO A 235 -24.80 19.61 1.08
C PRO A 235 -25.67 18.70 0.22
N PHE A 236 -26.39 19.25 -0.77
CA PHE A 236 -27.22 18.44 -1.68
C PHE A 236 -26.35 17.56 -2.59
N ALA A 237 -25.23 18.09 -3.08
CA ALA A 237 -24.27 17.33 -3.87
C ALA A 237 -23.61 16.22 -3.04
N MET A 238 -23.21 16.52 -1.81
CA MET A 238 -22.67 15.54 -0.87
C MET A 238 -23.67 14.43 -0.54
N PHE A 239 -24.93 14.80 -0.30
CA PHE A 239 -26.01 13.83 -0.06
C PHE A 239 -26.17 12.87 -1.25
N GLY A 240 -26.17 13.41 -2.48
CA GLY A 240 -26.25 12.58 -3.70
C GLY A 240 -25.08 11.61 -3.83
N ALA A 241 -23.85 12.04 -3.52
CA ALA A 241 -22.69 11.18 -3.55
C ALA A 241 -22.73 10.06 -2.49
N ILE A 242 -23.08 10.41 -1.25
CA ILE A 242 -23.22 9.44 -0.15
C ILE A 242 -24.34 8.42 -0.47
N LEU A 243 -25.47 8.88 -0.99
CA LEU A 243 -26.55 7.99 -1.39
C LEU A 243 -26.11 7.02 -2.51
N ALA A 244 -25.38 7.50 -3.51
CA ALA A 244 -24.87 6.68 -4.60
C ALA A 244 -23.87 5.62 -4.12
N THR A 245 -22.97 5.97 -3.20
CA THR A 245 -22.01 5.02 -2.61
C THR A 245 -22.69 3.97 -1.74
N LEU A 246 -23.70 4.37 -0.94
CA LEU A 246 -24.50 3.44 -0.15
C LEU A 246 -25.29 2.44 -1.02
N LEU A 247 -25.89 2.92 -2.10
CA LEU A 247 -26.66 2.07 -3.03
C LEU A 247 -25.78 1.05 -3.77
N ARG A 248 -24.51 1.38 -4.00
CA ARG A 248 -23.54 0.49 -4.64
C ARG A 248 -22.72 -0.34 -3.65
N GLY A 249 -22.88 -0.15 -2.36
CA GLY A 249 -22.09 -0.82 -1.33
C GLY A 249 -20.60 -0.49 -1.40
N LEU A 250 -20.24 0.71 -1.90
CA LEU A 250 -18.85 1.15 -1.97
C LEU A 250 -18.40 1.75 -0.64
N GLU A 251 -17.15 1.56 -0.31
CA GLU A 251 -16.54 2.04 0.93
C GLU A 251 -16.13 3.52 0.84
N ASN A 252 -16.04 4.16 2.00
CA ASN A 252 -15.53 5.53 2.11
C ASN A 252 -14.01 5.52 2.12
N ASP A 253 -13.43 5.49 0.94
CA ASP A 253 -11.98 5.51 0.71
C ASP A 253 -11.46 6.93 0.41
N ILE A 254 -10.14 7.04 0.23
CA ILE A 254 -9.46 8.30 -0.13
C ILE A 254 -10.01 8.86 -1.45
N TYR A 255 -10.29 8.01 -2.41
CA TYR A 255 -10.78 8.42 -3.73
C TYR A 255 -12.17 9.03 -3.63
N PHE A 256 -13.04 8.47 -2.77
CA PHE A 256 -14.35 9.05 -2.48
C PHE A 256 -14.24 10.44 -1.85
N GLN A 257 -13.31 10.64 -0.89
CA GLN A 257 -13.10 11.94 -0.23
C GLN A 257 -12.60 13.01 -1.22
N ILE A 258 -11.67 12.64 -2.12
CA ILE A 258 -11.20 13.52 -3.20
C ILE A 258 -12.35 13.83 -4.17
N GLY A 259 -13.13 12.82 -4.53
CA GLY A 259 -14.32 12.95 -5.39
C GLY A 259 -15.35 13.90 -4.79
N LEU A 260 -15.60 13.83 -3.48
CA LEU A 260 -16.47 14.74 -2.75
C LEU A 260 -16.02 16.21 -2.87
N LEU A 261 -14.72 16.46 -2.74
CA LEU A 261 -14.16 17.82 -2.86
C LEU A 261 -14.36 18.38 -4.28
N VAL A 262 -14.11 17.57 -5.30
CA VAL A 262 -14.32 17.94 -6.70
C VAL A 262 -15.81 18.20 -6.97
N LEU A 263 -16.69 17.33 -6.47
CA LEU A 263 -18.13 17.46 -6.63
C LEU A 263 -18.68 18.73 -5.97
N ALA A 264 -18.17 19.08 -4.78
CA ALA A 264 -18.50 20.34 -4.11
C ALA A 264 -18.14 21.56 -4.97
N GLY A 265 -16.97 21.55 -5.61
CA GLY A 265 -16.55 22.60 -6.55
C GLY A 265 -17.46 22.71 -7.77
N LEU A 266 -17.89 21.58 -8.35
CA LEU A 266 -18.81 21.54 -9.48
C LEU A 266 -20.22 22.04 -9.10
N ALA A 267 -20.70 21.67 -7.93
CA ALA A 267 -21.99 22.14 -7.40
C ALA A 267 -21.97 23.65 -7.15
N ALA A 268 -20.91 24.16 -6.52
CA ALA A 268 -20.71 25.58 -6.29
C ALA A 268 -20.70 26.38 -7.60
N LYS A 269 -20.03 25.90 -8.65
CA LYS A 269 -19.99 26.53 -9.97
C LYS A 269 -21.40 26.72 -10.54
N ASN A 270 -22.25 25.70 -10.48
CA ASN A 270 -23.62 25.78 -10.99
C ASN A 270 -24.48 26.77 -10.18
N ALA A 271 -24.33 26.74 -8.85
CA ALA A 271 -25.04 27.68 -7.96
C ALA A 271 -24.62 29.13 -8.19
N ILE A 272 -23.30 29.40 -8.37
CA ILE A 272 -22.76 30.73 -8.67
C ILE A 272 -23.43 31.30 -9.92
N LEU A 273 -23.54 30.52 -10.99
CA LEU A 273 -24.13 30.96 -12.25
C LEU A 273 -25.61 31.32 -12.11
N ILE A 274 -26.37 30.55 -11.32
CA ILE A 274 -27.80 30.87 -11.09
C ILE A 274 -27.95 32.16 -10.28
N VAL A 275 -27.16 32.31 -9.21
CA VAL A 275 -27.20 33.50 -8.34
C VAL A 275 -26.81 34.76 -9.11
N GLU A 276 -25.77 34.70 -9.96
CA GLU A 276 -25.35 35.84 -10.75
C GLU A 276 -26.41 36.28 -11.75
N PHE A 277 -27.07 35.36 -12.45
CA PHE A 277 -28.19 35.68 -13.33
C PHE A 277 -29.42 36.23 -12.57
N ALA A 278 -29.70 35.69 -11.39
CA ALA A 278 -30.80 36.22 -10.54
C ALA A 278 -30.52 37.68 -10.13
N LEU A 279 -29.27 38.01 -9.79
CA LEU A 279 -28.86 39.38 -9.49
C LEU A 279 -28.99 40.31 -10.68
N GLN A 280 -28.62 39.82 -11.87
CA GLN A 280 -28.78 40.61 -13.10
C GLN A 280 -30.24 40.91 -13.37
N LYS A 281 -31.14 39.92 -13.24
CA LYS A 281 -32.59 40.07 -13.40
C LYS A 281 -33.19 41.00 -12.34
N GLN A 282 -32.71 40.94 -11.12
CA GLN A 282 -33.14 41.89 -10.08
C GLN A 282 -32.76 43.34 -10.41
N LYS A 283 -31.56 43.57 -11.00
CA LYS A 283 -31.15 44.90 -11.48
C LYS A 283 -32.03 45.38 -12.65
N GLU A 284 -32.60 44.50 -13.45
CA GLU A 284 -33.56 44.80 -14.51
C GLU A 284 -34.98 45.17 -13.98
N GLY A 285 -35.17 45.10 -12.66
CA GLY A 285 -36.44 45.51 -12.01
C GLY A 285 -37.39 44.38 -11.68
N PHE A 286 -36.98 43.11 -11.84
CA PHE A 286 -37.81 41.96 -11.44
C PHE A 286 -37.85 41.81 -9.91
N GLY A 287 -38.96 41.33 -9.38
CA GLY A 287 -39.10 40.95 -7.97
C GLY A 287 -38.13 39.82 -7.62
N LEU A 288 -37.76 39.68 -6.34
CA LEU A 288 -36.76 38.70 -5.87
C LEU A 288 -37.10 37.26 -6.31
N MET A 289 -38.35 36.85 -6.15
CA MET A 289 -38.83 35.50 -6.51
C MET A 289 -38.88 35.31 -8.03
N ASP A 290 -39.36 36.29 -8.76
CA ASP A 290 -39.45 36.22 -10.23
C ASP A 290 -38.07 36.23 -10.86
N ALA A 291 -37.13 37.02 -10.34
CA ALA A 291 -35.74 37.05 -10.77
C ALA A 291 -35.06 35.68 -10.56
N ALA A 292 -35.25 35.04 -9.41
CA ALA A 292 -34.72 33.73 -9.11
C ALA A 292 -35.31 32.63 -10.01
N PHE A 293 -36.63 32.67 -10.25
CA PHE A 293 -37.30 31.71 -11.11
C PHE A 293 -36.89 31.86 -12.58
N GLU A 294 -36.79 33.06 -13.08
CA GLU A 294 -36.39 33.33 -14.45
C GLU A 294 -34.90 32.98 -14.68
N ALA A 295 -34.02 33.27 -13.71
CA ALA A 295 -32.63 32.86 -13.75
C ALA A 295 -32.49 31.34 -13.78
N ALA A 296 -33.23 30.62 -12.94
CA ALA A 296 -33.24 29.17 -12.91
C ALA A 296 -33.71 28.58 -14.25
N LYS A 297 -34.76 29.13 -14.84
CA LYS A 297 -35.33 28.70 -16.13
C LYS A 297 -34.35 28.89 -17.28
N ILE A 298 -33.65 30.03 -17.37
CA ILE A 298 -32.66 30.32 -18.40
C ILE A 298 -31.46 29.41 -18.26
N ARG A 299 -31.01 29.12 -17.02
CA ARG A 299 -29.82 28.34 -16.75
C ARG A 299 -30.07 26.83 -16.67
N LEU A 300 -31.30 26.36 -16.61
CA LEU A 300 -31.67 24.95 -16.52
C LEU A 300 -31.04 24.13 -17.69
N ARG A 301 -31.19 24.62 -18.91
CA ARG A 301 -30.71 23.93 -20.12
C ARG A 301 -29.16 23.78 -20.13
N PRO A 302 -28.37 24.85 -19.94
CA PRO A 302 -26.90 24.72 -19.84
C PRO A 302 -26.44 23.81 -18.68
N ILE A 303 -27.11 23.88 -17.52
CA ILE A 303 -26.74 23.04 -16.36
C ILE A 303 -27.02 21.58 -16.65
N ILE A 304 -28.17 21.23 -17.23
CA ILE A 304 -28.49 19.84 -17.62
C ILE A 304 -27.51 19.35 -18.67
N MET A 305 -27.18 20.15 -19.68
CA MET A 305 -26.19 19.77 -20.71
C MET A 305 -24.81 19.45 -20.09
N THR A 306 -24.30 20.33 -19.23
CA THR A 306 -22.99 20.11 -18.60
C THR A 306 -23.00 18.93 -17.64
N SER A 307 -24.08 18.76 -16.86
CA SER A 307 -24.21 17.63 -15.93
C SER A 307 -24.33 16.29 -16.67
N LEU A 308 -25.13 16.24 -17.75
CA LEU A 308 -25.23 15.02 -18.58
C LEU A 308 -23.91 14.71 -19.29
N ALA A 309 -23.23 15.72 -19.86
CA ALA A 309 -21.95 15.53 -20.51
C ALA A 309 -20.89 14.98 -19.53
N PHE A 310 -20.84 15.52 -18.29
CA PHE A 310 -19.95 15.03 -17.26
C PHE A 310 -20.30 13.61 -16.83
N THR A 311 -21.60 13.34 -16.55
CA THR A 311 -22.06 12.02 -16.12
C THR A 311 -21.79 10.98 -17.21
N LEU A 312 -22.15 11.24 -18.46
CA LEU A 312 -21.90 10.30 -19.57
C LEU A 312 -20.41 10.11 -19.84
N GLY A 313 -19.59 11.16 -19.66
CA GLY A 313 -18.14 11.07 -19.77
C GLY A 313 -17.48 10.21 -18.69
N THR A 314 -18.05 10.15 -17.49
CA THR A 314 -17.53 9.35 -16.36
C THR A 314 -18.11 7.93 -16.30
N VAL A 315 -19.24 7.64 -16.96
CA VAL A 315 -19.83 6.29 -17.01
C VAL A 315 -18.85 5.21 -17.47
N PRO A 316 -18.06 5.38 -18.56
CA PRO A 316 -17.10 4.38 -18.98
C PRO A 316 -16.08 4.04 -17.89
N LEU A 317 -15.66 5.05 -17.12
CA LEU A 317 -14.73 4.87 -16.00
C LEU A 317 -15.40 4.13 -14.84
N ALA A 318 -16.68 4.43 -14.56
CA ALA A 318 -17.45 3.80 -13.49
C ALA A 318 -17.77 2.32 -13.74
N ILE A 319 -17.87 1.89 -15.01
CA ILE A 319 -18.15 0.50 -15.41
C ILE A 319 -16.93 -0.25 -15.94
N SER A 320 -15.76 0.40 -15.98
CA SER A 320 -14.54 -0.27 -16.43
C SER A 320 -14.10 -1.37 -15.44
N ASN A 321 -13.87 -2.58 -15.94
CA ASN A 321 -13.40 -3.75 -15.17
C ASN A 321 -11.92 -4.07 -15.49
N GLY A 322 -11.09 -3.06 -15.66
CA GLY A 322 -9.67 -3.23 -15.94
C GLY A 322 -8.85 -3.51 -14.67
N ALA A 323 -7.65 -4.08 -14.83
CA ALA A 323 -6.75 -4.42 -13.73
C ALA A 323 -6.36 -3.22 -12.82
N GLU A 324 -6.50 -2.00 -13.31
CA GLU A 324 -6.27 -0.77 -12.55
C GLU A 324 -7.54 -0.23 -11.85
N CYS A 325 -8.74 -0.58 -12.33
CA CYS A 325 -10.02 -0.33 -11.65
C CYS A 325 -10.46 -1.48 -10.74
N GLY A 326 -9.88 -2.65 -10.89
CA GLY A 326 -10.16 -3.83 -10.07
C GLY A 326 -9.77 -3.69 -8.59
N ILE A 327 -9.13 -2.59 -8.22
CA ILE A 327 -8.80 -2.27 -6.82
C ILE A 327 -10.07 -2.01 -6.00
N THR A 328 -11.18 -1.60 -6.63
CA THR A 328 -12.44 -1.31 -5.94
C THR A 328 -13.62 -2.20 -6.31
N GLN A 329 -13.54 -3.01 -7.36
CA GLN A 329 -14.69 -3.82 -7.83
C GLN A 329 -14.42 -5.32 -8.01
N GLY A 330 -13.17 -5.78 -7.99
CA GLY A 330 -12.79 -7.16 -8.32
C GLY A 330 -13.09 -8.20 -7.23
N PHE A 331 -13.61 -7.83 -6.08
CA PHE A 331 -13.91 -8.77 -4.99
C PHE A 331 -15.38 -9.11 -4.81
N ASN A 332 -16.30 -8.59 -5.63
CA ASN A 332 -17.73 -8.89 -5.51
C ASN A 332 -18.24 -9.90 -6.55
N ALA A 333 -17.36 -10.58 -7.28
CA ALA A 333 -17.75 -11.62 -8.24
C ALA A 333 -16.86 -12.87 -8.05
N GLY A 334 -17.17 -13.64 -7.02
CA GLY A 334 -16.56 -14.95 -6.79
C GLY A 334 -17.23 -15.64 -5.62
#